data_321fab2e68817e1d102457564d6eca3d
#
_entry.id   321fab2e68817e1d102457564d6eca3d
#
_cell.length_a   1.000
_cell.length_b   1.000
_cell.length_c   1.000
_cell.angle_alpha   90.00
_cell.angle_beta   90.00
_cell.angle_gamma   90.00
#
_symmetry.space_group_name_H-M   'P 1'
#
loop_
_entity.id
_entity.type
_entity.pdbx_description
1 polymer ?
#
loop_
_entity_poly.entity_id
_entity_poly.type
_entity_poly.pdbx_seq_one_letter_code
_entity_poly.pdbx_strand_id
1 'polypeptide(L)'
;MEYVLETNALIKSYRGYTALGGLDMRVPRGAVYGLVGRNGAGKTTLIRIICGLQAPTGGGYTLYGVKNTDRAIRKSRRRIGAVVEMPSIYSDMTAEENIRMQYRVLGVPSYDGAAGLLRLVGLDGTGKKKVRNFSLGMRQRLGIAVALAGDPDLLVLDEPVNGLDPQGIIEMRELILKLNRERGITVLISSHILDELSRLATHYGFIDGGRMVKEISAEELERAARKCMSLRVSDTVPLVPVLDRLGAEYTVISGNEVKLYTPMPVCVLSDELSGVGCRLLNVTEQDESLESFYMELLGGERHA
;
A
#
# COMPACT_ATOMS: atom_id res chain seq x y z
N MET A 1 12.34 -0.56 15.98
CA MET A 1 11.27 -1.26 15.24
C MET A 1 11.82 -2.59 14.74
N GLU A 2 11.04 -3.66 14.79
CA GLU A 2 11.44 -4.96 14.22
C GLU A 2 10.85 -5.06 12.81
N TYR A 3 11.67 -5.36 11.80
CA TYR A 3 11.24 -5.54 10.42
C TYR A 3 11.06 -7.02 10.10
N VAL A 4 9.96 -7.37 9.43
CA VAL A 4 9.73 -8.74 8.95
C VAL A 4 10.38 -9.00 7.61
N LEU A 5 10.53 -7.94 6.81
CA LEU A 5 11.15 -7.93 5.49
C LEU A 5 12.01 -6.69 5.32
N GLU A 6 13.23 -6.88 4.84
CA GLU A 6 14.11 -5.78 4.40
C GLU A 6 14.76 -6.17 3.09
N THR A 7 14.85 -5.24 2.15
CA THR A 7 15.64 -5.40 0.92
C THR A 7 16.84 -4.48 0.96
N ASN A 8 17.93 -4.90 0.35
CA ASN A 8 19.18 -4.14 0.28
C ASN A 8 19.71 -4.17 -1.15
N ALA A 9 19.66 -3.01 -1.80
CA ALA A 9 20.06 -2.81 -3.19
C ALA A 9 19.55 -3.93 -4.10
N LEU A 10 18.28 -4.34 -3.95
CA LEU A 10 17.73 -5.50 -4.64
C LEU A 10 17.61 -5.24 -6.14
N ILE A 11 18.24 -6.10 -6.94
CA ILE A 11 18.28 -5.98 -8.40
C ILE A 11 17.63 -7.19 -9.04
N LYS A 12 16.81 -6.92 -10.06
CA LYS A 12 16.30 -7.94 -10.97
C LYS A 12 16.38 -7.45 -12.41
N SER A 13 17.25 -8.07 -13.17
CA SER A 13 17.39 -7.84 -14.61
C SER A 13 16.94 -9.06 -15.40
N TYR A 14 16.25 -8.82 -16.48
CA TYR A 14 15.92 -9.76 -17.54
C TYR A 14 16.73 -9.37 -18.79
N ARG A 15 16.75 -10.21 -19.80
CA ARG A 15 17.48 -9.91 -21.04
C ARG A 15 16.97 -8.59 -21.65
N GLY A 16 17.81 -7.55 -21.61
CA GLY A 16 17.51 -6.22 -22.17
C GLY A 16 16.62 -5.30 -21.30
N TYR A 17 16.25 -5.72 -20.07
CA TYR A 17 15.40 -4.92 -19.21
C TYR A 17 15.72 -5.13 -17.72
N THR A 18 15.77 -4.05 -16.96
CA THR A 18 15.95 -4.09 -15.49
C THR A 18 14.64 -3.73 -14.81
N ALA A 19 14.03 -4.72 -14.17
CA ALA A 19 12.75 -4.56 -13.48
C ALA A 19 12.91 -4.00 -12.06
N LEU A 20 14.04 -4.26 -11.39
CA LEU A 20 14.42 -3.68 -10.11
C LEU A 20 15.87 -3.19 -10.20
N GLY A 21 16.08 -1.92 -9.89
CA GLY A 21 17.35 -1.21 -10.10
C GLY A 21 18.06 -0.82 -8.80
N GLY A 22 18.13 -1.71 -7.81
CA GLY A 22 18.72 -1.43 -6.51
C GLY A 22 17.68 -0.91 -5.53
N LEU A 23 16.64 -1.72 -5.26
CA LEU A 23 15.51 -1.35 -4.40
C LEU A 23 15.78 -1.66 -2.93
N ASP A 24 15.63 -0.63 -2.09
CA ASP A 24 15.66 -0.72 -0.64
C ASP A 24 14.24 -0.55 -0.10
N MET A 25 13.82 -1.45 0.80
CA MET A 25 12.47 -1.45 1.40
C MET A 25 12.51 -2.08 2.78
N ARG A 26 11.68 -1.58 3.71
CA ARG A 26 11.59 -2.11 5.08
C ARG A 26 10.14 -2.23 5.51
N VAL A 27 9.68 -3.45 5.75
CA VAL A 27 8.32 -3.72 6.21
C VAL A 27 8.31 -3.96 7.71
N PRO A 28 7.72 -3.05 8.52
CA PRO A 28 7.62 -3.22 9.97
C PRO A 28 6.70 -4.39 10.33
N ARG A 29 7.01 -5.08 11.43
CA ARG A 29 6.14 -6.12 11.98
C ARG A 29 4.79 -5.52 12.39
N GLY A 30 3.69 -6.20 12.06
CA GLY A 30 2.33 -5.78 12.38
C GLY A 30 1.79 -4.64 11.50
N ALA A 31 2.59 -4.13 10.56
CA ALA A 31 2.12 -3.11 9.63
C ALA A 31 1.21 -3.68 8.54
N VAL A 32 0.32 -2.84 8.03
CA VAL A 32 -0.24 -2.96 6.69
C VAL A 32 0.58 -2.05 5.79
N TYR A 33 1.48 -2.65 5.00
CA TYR A 33 2.40 -1.94 4.13
C TYR A 33 1.86 -1.89 2.70
N GLY A 34 1.51 -0.71 2.22
CA GLY A 34 1.05 -0.43 0.87
C GLY A 34 2.22 -0.18 -0.09
N LEU A 35 2.43 -1.07 -1.05
CA LEU A 35 3.40 -0.90 -2.13
C LEU A 35 2.73 -0.24 -3.33
N VAL A 36 2.97 1.05 -3.50
CA VAL A 36 2.33 1.93 -4.49
C VAL A 36 3.22 2.10 -5.71
N GLY A 37 2.64 1.99 -6.90
CA GLY A 37 3.38 2.25 -8.13
C GLY A 37 2.56 1.96 -9.39
N ARG A 38 2.93 2.58 -10.49
CA ARG A 38 2.30 2.36 -11.80
C ARG A 38 2.46 0.91 -12.27
N ASN A 39 1.67 0.52 -13.25
CA ASN A 39 1.87 -0.76 -13.93
C ASN A 39 3.28 -0.79 -14.56
N GLY A 40 4.00 -1.90 -14.33
CA GLY A 40 5.38 -2.03 -14.78
C GLY A 40 6.46 -1.42 -13.84
N ALA A 41 6.08 -0.78 -12.73
CA ALA A 41 7.04 -0.20 -11.77
C ALA A 41 7.92 -1.22 -11.03
N GLY A 42 7.61 -2.53 -11.14
CA GLY A 42 8.40 -3.59 -10.50
C GLY A 42 7.73 -4.29 -9.31
N LYS A 43 6.50 -3.90 -8.92
CA LYS A 43 5.77 -4.44 -7.75
C LYS A 43 5.68 -5.97 -7.75
N THR A 44 5.10 -6.55 -8.78
CA THR A 44 4.95 -8.02 -8.93
C THR A 44 6.31 -8.73 -8.99
N THR A 45 7.34 -8.11 -9.61
CA THR A 45 8.69 -8.67 -9.62
C THR A 45 9.28 -8.75 -8.22
N LEU A 46 9.15 -7.69 -7.43
CA LEU A 46 9.56 -7.66 -6.03
C LEU A 46 8.84 -8.74 -5.22
N ILE A 47 7.52 -8.81 -5.33
CA ILE A 47 6.68 -9.81 -4.65
C ILE A 47 7.10 -11.24 -5.01
N ARG A 48 7.33 -11.53 -6.29
CA ARG A 48 7.79 -12.87 -6.73
C ARG A 48 9.14 -13.25 -6.14
N ILE A 49 10.06 -12.29 -5.99
CA ILE A 49 11.38 -12.54 -5.37
C ILE A 49 11.23 -12.83 -3.88
N ILE A 50 10.45 -12.04 -3.15
CA ILE A 50 10.21 -12.23 -1.71
C ILE A 50 9.57 -13.58 -1.43
N CYS A 51 8.55 -13.96 -2.23
CA CYS A 51 7.89 -15.26 -2.13
C CYS A 51 8.78 -16.43 -2.58
N GLY A 52 9.95 -16.15 -3.15
CA GLY A 52 10.90 -17.18 -3.62
C GLY A 52 10.52 -17.82 -4.95
N LEU A 53 9.61 -17.21 -5.70
CA LEU A 53 9.20 -17.65 -7.05
C LEU A 53 10.25 -17.28 -8.10
N GLN A 54 11.12 -16.30 -7.79
CA GLN A 54 12.23 -15.87 -8.63
C GLN A 54 13.45 -15.54 -7.77
N ALA A 55 14.65 -15.73 -8.31
CA ALA A 55 15.88 -15.28 -7.69
C ALA A 55 16.20 -13.83 -8.11
N PRO A 56 16.75 -12.98 -7.24
CA PRO A 56 17.33 -11.70 -7.62
C PRO A 56 18.58 -11.91 -8.49
N THR A 57 18.95 -10.89 -9.28
CA THR A 57 20.19 -10.88 -10.05
C THR A 57 21.33 -10.14 -9.35
N GLY A 58 21.01 -9.34 -8.33
CA GLY A 58 21.95 -8.63 -7.47
C GLY A 58 21.27 -8.13 -6.20
N GLY A 59 22.08 -7.65 -5.26
CA GLY A 59 21.60 -7.27 -3.94
C GLY A 59 21.02 -8.46 -3.16
N GLY A 60 20.16 -8.16 -2.19
CA GLY A 60 19.57 -9.21 -1.37
C GLY A 60 18.37 -8.73 -0.54
N TYR A 61 17.80 -9.67 0.23
CA TYR A 61 16.77 -9.37 1.21
C TYR A 61 16.88 -10.26 2.43
N THR A 62 16.27 -9.84 3.51
CA THR A 62 16.09 -10.65 4.72
C THR A 62 14.61 -10.84 5.02
N LEU A 63 14.26 -12.03 5.50
CA LEU A 63 12.95 -12.32 6.08
C LEU A 63 13.15 -12.74 7.53
N TYR A 64 12.56 -11.97 8.46
CA TYR A 64 12.75 -12.20 9.90
C TYR A 64 14.23 -12.26 10.28
N GLY A 65 15.05 -11.37 9.72
CA GLY A 65 16.51 -11.33 9.92
C GLY A 65 17.33 -12.40 9.18
N VAL A 66 16.67 -13.35 8.50
CA VAL A 66 17.36 -14.42 7.74
C VAL A 66 17.61 -13.96 6.29
N LYS A 67 18.88 -13.97 5.85
CA LYS A 67 19.27 -13.58 4.49
C LYS A 67 18.72 -14.55 3.45
N ASN A 68 18.35 -14.03 2.28
CA ASN A 68 17.85 -14.82 1.15
C ASN A 68 18.87 -15.83 0.59
N THR A 69 20.15 -15.67 0.90
CA THR A 69 21.25 -16.61 0.54
C THR A 69 21.43 -17.72 1.55
N ASP A 70 20.86 -17.61 2.75
CA ASP A 70 20.93 -18.64 3.78
C ASP A 70 19.94 -19.78 3.48
N ARG A 71 20.33 -21.01 3.80
CA ARG A 71 19.45 -22.19 3.67
C ARG A 71 18.21 -22.09 4.58
N ALA A 72 18.34 -21.42 5.72
CA ALA A 72 17.26 -21.20 6.67
C ALA A 72 16.13 -20.34 6.10
N ILE A 73 16.33 -19.59 5.02
CA ILE A 73 15.32 -18.78 4.36
C ILE A 73 14.06 -19.57 3.98
N ARG A 74 14.21 -20.88 3.72
CA ARG A 74 13.07 -21.75 3.43
C ARG A 74 12.09 -21.85 4.60
N LYS A 75 12.59 -21.83 5.86
CA LYS A 75 11.75 -21.80 7.05
C LYS A 75 11.04 -20.46 7.20
N SER A 76 11.76 -19.37 6.93
CA SER A 76 11.17 -18.01 6.95
C SER A 76 10.06 -17.87 5.91
N ARG A 77 10.26 -18.38 4.69
CA ARG A 77 9.24 -18.35 3.63
C ARG A 77 7.99 -19.16 3.94
N ARG A 78 8.06 -20.21 4.78
CA ARG A 78 6.87 -20.96 5.24
C ARG A 78 5.93 -20.13 6.10
N ARG A 79 6.41 -19.01 6.62
CA ARG A 79 5.64 -18.04 7.39
C ARG A 79 4.98 -16.97 6.51
N ILE A 80 5.11 -17.08 5.19
CA ILE A 80 4.46 -16.21 4.22
C ILE A 80 3.24 -16.92 3.65
N GLY A 81 2.07 -16.28 3.71
CA GLY A 81 0.93 -16.56 2.87
C GLY A 81 0.94 -15.58 1.70
N ALA A 82 0.73 -16.03 0.48
CA ALA A 82 0.78 -15.13 -0.67
C ALA A 82 -0.34 -15.39 -1.68
N VAL A 83 -0.87 -14.31 -2.24
CA VAL A 83 -1.71 -14.32 -3.44
C VAL A 83 -1.01 -13.41 -4.44
N VAL A 84 -0.41 -13.99 -5.47
CA VAL A 84 0.38 -13.29 -6.48
C VAL A 84 -0.38 -13.33 -7.81
N GLU A 85 -0.78 -12.17 -8.32
CA GLU A 85 -1.62 -11.98 -9.51
C GLU A 85 -2.99 -12.65 -9.38
N MET A 86 -3.09 -13.94 -9.66
CA MET A 86 -4.35 -14.69 -9.55
C MET A 86 -4.24 -15.76 -8.45
N PRO A 87 -5.32 -15.97 -7.68
CA PRO A 87 -5.35 -17.04 -6.69
C PRO A 87 -5.12 -18.41 -7.33
N SER A 88 -4.14 -19.16 -6.81
CA SER A 88 -3.86 -20.54 -7.23
C SER A 88 -4.88 -21.48 -6.60
N ILE A 89 -6.06 -21.61 -7.21
CA ILE A 89 -7.20 -22.41 -6.74
C ILE A 89 -7.69 -23.36 -7.82
N TYR A 90 -8.18 -24.52 -7.40
CA TYR A 90 -8.73 -25.54 -8.29
C TYR A 90 -10.20 -25.24 -8.59
N SER A 91 -10.51 -24.91 -9.83
CA SER A 91 -11.85 -24.49 -10.29
C SER A 91 -12.93 -25.57 -10.14
N ASP A 92 -12.54 -26.85 -10.26
CA ASP A 92 -13.44 -28.00 -10.18
C ASP A 92 -13.64 -28.54 -8.76
N MET A 93 -13.00 -27.90 -7.76
CA MET A 93 -13.16 -28.20 -6.35
C MET A 93 -14.11 -27.18 -5.68
N THR A 94 -14.63 -27.54 -4.52
CA THR A 94 -15.32 -26.61 -3.59
C THR A 94 -14.31 -25.75 -2.86
N ALA A 95 -14.76 -24.71 -2.15
CA ALA A 95 -13.88 -23.89 -1.30
C ALA A 95 -13.19 -24.73 -0.23
N GLU A 96 -13.92 -25.61 0.44
CA GLU A 96 -13.37 -26.49 1.48
C GLU A 96 -12.34 -27.48 0.91
N GLU A 97 -12.62 -28.09 -0.24
CA GLU A 97 -11.69 -29.01 -0.91
C GLU A 97 -10.37 -28.30 -1.28
N ASN A 98 -10.41 -27.02 -1.69
CA ASN A 98 -9.22 -26.22 -1.96
C ASN A 98 -8.36 -26.00 -0.70
N ILE A 99 -8.98 -25.63 0.44
CA ILE A 99 -8.26 -25.46 1.71
C ILE A 99 -7.68 -26.80 2.18
N ARG A 100 -8.43 -27.87 2.10
CA ARG A 100 -7.95 -29.24 2.45
C ARG A 100 -6.79 -29.67 1.56
N MET A 101 -6.80 -29.33 0.27
CA MET A 101 -5.67 -29.60 -0.62
C MET A 101 -4.43 -28.82 -0.17
N GLN A 102 -4.57 -27.55 0.19
CA GLN A 102 -3.47 -26.75 0.70
C GLN A 102 -2.90 -27.32 2.00
N TYR A 103 -3.73 -27.76 2.93
CA TYR A 103 -3.29 -28.43 4.15
C TYR A 103 -2.44 -29.68 3.85
N ARG A 104 -2.83 -30.48 2.86
CA ARG A 104 -2.03 -31.64 2.41
C ARG A 104 -0.67 -31.21 1.87
N VAL A 105 -0.62 -30.18 1.04
CA VAL A 105 0.64 -29.64 0.48
C VAL A 105 1.56 -29.14 1.57
N LEU A 106 1.00 -28.50 2.60
CA LEU A 106 1.76 -27.98 3.74
C LEU A 106 2.14 -29.06 4.78
N GLY A 107 1.54 -30.25 4.68
CA GLY A 107 1.73 -31.32 5.68
C GLY A 107 1.01 -31.04 7.00
N VAL A 108 -0.07 -30.27 7.00
CA VAL A 108 -0.89 -30.01 8.18
C VAL A 108 -1.69 -31.28 8.53
N PRO A 109 -1.60 -31.80 9.76
CA PRO A 109 -2.13 -33.13 10.10
C PRO A 109 -3.66 -33.17 10.25
N SER A 110 -4.32 -32.03 10.49
CA SER A 110 -5.78 -31.95 10.64
C SER A 110 -6.38 -30.93 9.68
N TYR A 111 -7.63 -31.19 9.26
CA TYR A 111 -8.41 -30.29 8.42
C TYR A 111 -9.46 -29.46 9.19
N ASP A 112 -9.48 -29.55 10.52
CA ASP A 112 -10.49 -28.93 11.37
C ASP A 112 -10.53 -27.40 11.26
N GLY A 113 -9.40 -26.79 10.92
CA GLY A 113 -9.29 -25.34 10.66
C GLY A 113 -10.00 -24.86 9.39
N ALA A 114 -10.34 -25.73 8.44
CA ALA A 114 -10.88 -25.32 7.14
C ALA A 114 -12.20 -24.53 7.27
N ALA A 115 -13.12 -24.99 8.11
CA ALA A 115 -14.40 -24.30 8.34
C ALA A 115 -14.19 -22.93 9.00
N GLY A 116 -13.18 -22.79 9.87
CA GLY A 116 -12.79 -21.52 10.49
C GLY A 116 -12.26 -20.52 9.46
N LEU A 117 -11.41 -20.97 8.52
CA LEU A 117 -10.90 -20.15 7.43
C LEU A 117 -12.02 -19.70 6.50
N LEU A 118 -12.96 -20.60 6.15
CA LEU A 118 -14.11 -20.24 5.31
C LEU A 118 -14.99 -19.17 5.96
N ARG A 119 -15.28 -19.30 7.26
CA ARG A 119 -16.02 -18.26 8.01
C ARG A 119 -15.27 -16.94 8.05
N LEU A 120 -13.96 -16.99 8.24
CA LEU A 120 -13.12 -15.79 8.31
C LEU A 120 -13.21 -14.96 7.02
N VAL A 121 -13.25 -15.63 5.86
CA VAL A 121 -13.33 -14.97 4.55
C VAL A 121 -14.76 -14.84 4.01
N GLY A 122 -15.78 -15.18 4.80
CA GLY A 122 -17.20 -15.08 4.41
C GLY A 122 -17.61 -16.03 3.28
N LEU A 123 -17.08 -17.25 3.29
CA LEU A 123 -17.37 -18.29 2.28
C LEU A 123 -17.98 -19.58 2.89
N ASP A 124 -18.35 -19.57 4.16
CA ASP A 124 -18.93 -20.71 4.87
C ASP A 124 -20.30 -21.15 4.30
N GLY A 125 -21.05 -20.21 3.73
CA GLY A 125 -22.33 -20.49 3.05
C GLY A 125 -22.21 -21.13 1.65
N THR A 126 -20.99 -21.36 1.13
CA THR A 126 -20.82 -21.82 -0.26
C THR A 126 -21.06 -23.32 -0.46
N GLY A 127 -20.96 -24.14 0.60
CA GLY A 127 -21.28 -25.58 0.60
C GLY A 127 -20.61 -26.35 -0.53
N LYS A 128 -21.43 -27.04 -1.34
CA LYS A 128 -20.97 -27.86 -2.47
C LYS A 128 -20.73 -27.07 -3.78
N LYS A 129 -20.88 -25.74 -3.78
CA LYS A 129 -20.67 -24.90 -4.97
C LYS A 129 -19.22 -25.00 -5.43
N LYS A 130 -18.99 -25.31 -6.69
CA LYS A 130 -17.64 -25.39 -7.28
C LYS A 130 -17.09 -24.00 -7.56
N VAL A 131 -15.78 -23.82 -7.39
CA VAL A 131 -15.08 -22.53 -7.50
C VAL A 131 -15.22 -21.91 -8.90
N ARG A 132 -15.37 -22.68 -9.95
CA ARG A 132 -15.67 -22.17 -11.31
C ARG A 132 -16.91 -21.28 -11.36
N ASN A 133 -17.86 -21.47 -10.45
CA ASN A 133 -19.11 -20.71 -10.34
C ASN A 133 -19.01 -19.55 -9.34
N PHE A 134 -17.80 -19.24 -8.81
CA PHE A 134 -17.58 -18.14 -7.88
C PHE A 134 -17.43 -16.81 -8.65
N SER A 135 -17.88 -15.72 -8.04
CA SER A 135 -17.53 -14.37 -8.50
C SER A 135 -16.03 -14.13 -8.33
N LEU A 136 -15.51 -13.07 -8.94
CA LEU A 136 -14.10 -12.69 -8.78
C LEU A 136 -13.76 -12.46 -7.30
N GLY A 137 -14.58 -11.70 -6.58
CA GLY A 137 -14.38 -11.44 -5.15
C GLY A 137 -14.41 -12.71 -4.29
N MET A 138 -15.29 -13.67 -4.58
CA MET A 138 -15.30 -14.98 -3.91
C MET A 138 -13.99 -15.74 -4.18
N ARG A 139 -13.47 -15.70 -5.40
CA ARG A 139 -12.19 -16.33 -5.75
C ARG A 139 -11.01 -15.68 -5.04
N GLN A 140 -10.97 -14.35 -4.98
CA GLN A 140 -9.94 -13.60 -4.26
C GLN A 140 -9.96 -13.94 -2.76
N ARG A 141 -11.14 -13.94 -2.13
CA ARG A 141 -11.29 -14.30 -0.71
C ARG A 141 -10.90 -15.75 -0.43
N LEU A 142 -11.21 -16.68 -1.34
CA LEU A 142 -10.74 -18.07 -1.23
C LEU A 142 -9.21 -18.16 -1.36
N GLY A 143 -8.61 -17.39 -2.27
CA GLY A 143 -7.15 -17.30 -2.39
C GLY A 143 -6.48 -16.88 -1.08
N ILE A 144 -7.06 -15.89 -0.40
CA ILE A 144 -6.60 -15.49 0.94
C ILE A 144 -6.79 -16.62 1.96
N ALA A 145 -7.93 -17.32 1.96
CA ALA A 145 -8.14 -18.44 2.87
C ALA A 145 -7.10 -19.56 2.65
N VAL A 146 -6.77 -19.86 1.40
CA VAL A 146 -5.71 -20.82 1.03
C VAL A 146 -4.34 -20.32 1.48
N ALA A 147 -4.03 -19.03 1.32
CA ALA A 147 -2.78 -18.42 1.79
C ALA A 147 -2.65 -18.48 3.32
N LEU A 148 -3.77 -18.37 4.05
CA LEU A 148 -3.83 -18.45 5.52
C LEU A 148 -3.72 -19.88 6.07
N ALA A 149 -3.81 -20.93 5.25
CA ALA A 149 -3.82 -22.32 5.68
C ALA A 149 -2.53 -22.74 6.42
N GLY A 150 -1.42 -22.03 6.21
CA GLY A 150 -0.14 -22.26 6.86
C GLY A 150 0.07 -21.43 8.13
N ASP A 151 -0.95 -20.73 8.62
CA ASP A 151 -0.87 -19.79 9.75
C ASP A 151 0.30 -18.79 9.59
N PRO A 152 0.30 -17.97 8.54
CA PRO A 152 1.42 -17.08 8.24
C PRO A 152 1.45 -15.85 9.16
N ASP A 153 2.65 -15.33 9.43
CA ASP A 153 2.86 -14.02 10.09
C ASP A 153 2.90 -12.85 9.08
N LEU A 154 3.17 -13.16 7.82
CA LEU A 154 3.21 -12.20 6.72
C LEU A 154 2.28 -12.65 5.60
N LEU A 155 1.33 -11.80 5.24
CA LEU A 155 0.45 -12.00 4.10
C LEU A 155 0.86 -11.04 2.97
N VAL A 156 1.15 -11.59 1.79
CA VAL A 156 1.56 -10.83 0.60
C VAL A 156 0.45 -10.90 -0.43
N LEU A 157 -0.08 -9.74 -0.81
CA LEU A 157 -1.21 -9.61 -1.72
C LEU A 157 -0.83 -8.73 -2.91
N ASP A 158 -0.82 -9.30 -4.11
CA ASP A 158 -0.53 -8.56 -5.34
C ASP A 158 -1.83 -8.14 -6.03
N GLU A 159 -2.14 -6.82 -6.00
CA GLU A 159 -3.34 -6.21 -6.60
C GLU A 159 -4.67 -6.92 -6.21
N PRO A 160 -4.95 -7.21 -4.92
CA PRO A 160 -6.05 -8.10 -4.51
C PRO A 160 -7.44 -7.56 -4.79
N VAL A 161 -7.58 -6.27 -5.03
CA VAL A 161 -8.87 -5.59 -5.29
C VAL A 161 -9.10 -5.31 -6.77
N ASN A 162 -8.12 -5.59 -7.63
CA ASN A 162 -8.20 -5.31 -9.05
C ASN A 162 -9.37 -6.06 -9.71
N GLY A 163 -10.25 -5.31 -10.37
CA GLY A 163 -11.43 -5.86 -11.06
C GLY A 163 -12.61 -6.23 -10.15
N LEU A 164 -12.55 -5.93 -8.86
CA LEU A 164 -13.69 -6.08 -7.97
C LEU A 164 -14.69 -4.93 -8.16
N ASP A 165 -15.94 -5.21 -7.87
CA ASP A 165 -16.97 -4.18 -7.73
C ASP A 165 -16.77 -3.39 -6.42
N PRO A 166 -17.39 -2.22 -6.26
CA PRO A 166 -17.21 -1.37 -5.06
C PRO A 166 -17.50 -2.11 -3.75
N GLN A 167 -18.49 -2.98 -3.72
CA GLN A 167 -18.83 -3.77 -2.54
C GLN A 167 -17.72 -4.80 -2.23
N GLY A 168 -17.20 -5.48 -3.24
CA GLY A 168 -16.09 -6.43 -3.10
C GLY A 168 -14.80 -5.77 -2.60
N ILE A 169 -14.54 -4.53 -2.99
CA ILE A 169 -13.41 -3.72 -2.49
C ILE A 169 -13.57 -3.47 -0.97
N ILE A 170 -14.76 -3.07 -0.53
CA ILE A 170 -15.06 -2.83 0.89
C ILE A 170 -14.86 -4.12 1.69
N GLU A 171 -15.44 -5.23 1.24
CA GLU A 171 -15.32 -6.54 1.90
C GLU A 171 -13.86 -7.02 1.99
N MET A 172 -13.08 -6.81 0.93
CA MET A 172 -11.66 -7.16 0.90
C MET A 172 -10.86 -6.32 1.90
N ARG A 173 -11.10 -5.02 1.96
CA ARG A 173 -10.48 -4.10 2.92
C ARG A 173 -10.78 -4.50 4.36
N GLU A 174 -12.04 -4.75 4.68
CA GLU A 174 -12.46 -5.18 6.02
C GLU A 174 -11.80 -6.49 6.42
N LEU A 175 -11.71 -7.46 5.49
CA LEU A 175 -11.01 -8.72 5.72
C LEU A 175 -9.53 -8.48 6.05
N ILE A 176 -8.82 -7.66 5.28
CA ILE A 176 -7.40 -7.37 5.50
C ILE A 176 -7.19 -6.68 6.86
N LEU A 177 -8.01 -5.68 7.18
CA LEU A 177 -7.94 -4.99 8.48
C LEU A 177 -8.22 -5.95 9.65
N LYS A 178 -9.20 -6.83 9.50
CA LYS A 178 -9.50 -7.86 10.49
C LYS A 178 -8.32 -8.81 10.72
N LEU A 179 -7.69 -9.30 9.64
CA LEU A 179 -6.52 -10.17 9.73
C LEU A 179 -5.35 -9.47 10.45
N ASN A 180 -5.10 -8.22 10.14
CA ASN A 180 -4.05 -7.45 10.78
C ASN A 180 -4.35 -7.20 12.25
N ARG A 181 -5.54 -6.67 12.60
CA ARG A 181 -5.90 -6.25 13.97
C ARG A 181 -6.13 -7.43 14.91
N GLU A 182 -6.87 -8.47 14.48
CA GLU A 182 -7.26 -9.58 15.35
C GLU A 182 -6.21 -10.70 15.41
N ARG A 183 -5.40 -10.88 14.35
CA ARG A 183 -4.40 -11.94 14.27
C ARG A 183 -2.95 -11.44 14.29
N GLY A 184 -2.74 -10.12 14.28
CA GLY A 184 -1.40 -9.55 14.27
C GLY A 184 -0.60 -9.84 12.99
N ILE A 185 -1.27 -10.24 11.89
CA ILE A 185 -0.61 -10.57 10.63
C ILE A 185 -0.07 -9.29 10.00
N THR A 186 1.21 -9.26 9.67
CA THR A 186 1.78 -8.22 8.82
C THR A 186 1.28 -8.38 7.40
N VAL A 187 0.86 -7.32 6.74
CA VAL A 187 0.35 -7.39 5.36
C VAL A 187 1.23 -6.54 4.44
N LEU A 188 1.71 -7.12 3.36
CA LEU A 188 2.29 -6.39 2.22
C LEU A 188 1.28 -6.46 1.07
N ILE A 189 0.76 -5.32 0.68
CA ILE A 189 -0.25 -5.21 -0.37
C ILE A 189 0.24 -4.27 -1.48
N SER A 190 0.24 -4.73 -2.72
CA SER A 190 0.49 -3.86 -3.87
C SER A 190 -0.82 -3.30 -4.42
N SER A 191 -0.80 -2.04 -4.83
CA SER A 191 -1.87 -1.42 -5.62
C SER A 191 -1.32 -0.30 -6.50
N HIS A 192 -2.02 -0.03 -7.58
CA HIS A 192 -1.85 1.18 -8.37
C HIS A 192 -2.96 2.21 -8.07
N ILE A 193 -3.94 1.86 -7.23
CA ILE A 193 -5.07 2.69 -6.80
C ILE A 193 -4.77 3.18 -5.38
N LEU A 194 -4.43 4.44 -5.26
CA LEU A 194 -3.98 5.07 -4.02
C LEU A 194 -5.10 5.20 -2.99
N ASP A 195 -6.30 5.55 -3.44
CA ASP A 195 -7.47 5.77 -2.58
C ASP A 195 -7.87 4.52 -1.78
N GLU A 196 -7.62 3.33 -2.35
CA GLU A 196 -7.88 2.07 -1.66
C GLU A 196 -6.88 1.80 -0.54
N LEU A 197 -5.60 2.15 -0.77
CA LEU A 197 -4.55 1.99 0.22
C LEU A 197 -4.62 3.03 1.32
N SER A 198 -5.12 4.24 1.05
CA SER A 198 -5.25 5.31 2.04
C SER A 198 -6.10 4.92 3.25
N ARG A 199 -7.08 4.04 3.04
CA ARG A 199 -8.02 3.58 4.07
C ARG A 199 -7.54 2.32 4.80
N LEU A 200 -6.38 1.78 4.43
CA LEU A 200 -5.93 0.46 4.82
C LEU A 200 -4.51 0.46 5.38
N ALA A 201 -3.59 1.14 4.68
CA ALA A 201 -2.18 1.05 4.96
C ALA A 201 -1.75 1.91 6.14
N THR A 202 -0.83 1.38 6.94
CA THR A 202 -0.14 2.10 8.02
C THR A 202 1.22 2.64 7.57
N HIS A 203 1.79 2.06 6.50
CA HIS A 203 3.05 2.46 5.90
C HIS A 203 2.93 2.34 4.38
N TYR A 204 3.64 3.21 3.68
CA TYR A 204 3.66 3.25 2.22
C TYR A 204 5.08 3.17 1.69
N GLY A 205 5.27 2.41 0.62
CA GLY A 205 6.46 2.42 -0.22
C GLY A 205 6.07 2.79 -1.65
N PHE A 206 6.57 3.91 -2.15
CA PHE A 206 6.34 4.38 -3.51
C PHE A 206 7.45 3.87 -4.41
N ILE A 207 7.09 3.06 -5.41
CA ILE A 207 8.03 2.49 -6.37
C ILE A 207 7.78 3.05 -7.77
N ASP A 208 8.85 3.49 -8.43
CA ASP A 208 8.85 3.88 -9.84
C ASP A 208 10.13 3.40 -10.52
N GLY A 209 10.02 2.96 -11.79
CA GLY A 209 11.17 2.50 -12.57
C GLY A 209 12.04 1.43 -11.87
N GLY A 210 11.45 0.60 -11.00
CA GLY A 210 12.15 -0.43 -10.26
C GLY A 210 12.98 0.06 -9.07
N ARG A 211 12.77 1.29 -8.62
CA ARG A 211 13.43 1.89 -7.45
C ARG A 211 12.42 2.36 -6.42
N MET A 212 12.79 2.31 -5.15
CA MET A 212 12.00 2.94 -4.11
C MET A 212 12.23 4.45 -4.16
N VAL A 213 11.17 5.21 -4.43
CA VAL A 213 11.22 6.69 -4.46
C VAL A 213 11.09 7.24 -3.04
N LYS A 214 10.15 6.68 -2.27
CA LYS A 214 9.89 7.14 -0.90
C LYS A 214 9.29 6.01 -0.07
N GLU A 215 9.68 5.93 1.21
CA GLU A 215 8.95 5.20 2.25
C GLU A 215 8.47 6.20 3.29
N ILE A 216 7.23 6.05 3.76
CA ILE A 216 6.59 6.97 4.70
C ILE A 216 5.53 6.24 5.52
N SER A 217 5.34 6.59 6.79
CA SER A 217 4.20 6.12 7.57
C SER A 217 2.91 6.88 7.22
N ALA A 218 1.75 6.28 7.52
CA ALA A 218 0.46 6.96 7.33
C ALA A 218 0.38 8.27 8.13
N GLU A 219 0.91 8.27 9.38
CA GLU A 219 0.94 9.47 10.22
C GLU A 219 1.80 10.59 9.64
N GLU A 220 2.98 10.25 9.09
CA GLU A 220 3.85 11.23 8.43
C GLU A 220 3.22 11.74 7.14
N LEU A 221 2.53 10.87 6.41
CA LEU A 221 1.82 11.22 5.20
C LEU A 221 0.64 12.16 5.48
N GLU A 222 -0.18 11.85 6.51
CA GLU A 222 -1.26 12.73 6.95
C GLU A 222 -0.76 14.11 7.39
N ARG A 223 0.42 14.18 8.01
CA ARG A 223 1.05 15.46 8.36
C ARG A 223 1.54 16.21 7.12
N ALA A 224 2.06 15.50 6.11
CA ALA A 224 2.50 16.08 4.85
C ALA A 224 1.33 16.48 3.95
N ALA A 225 0.25 15.69 3.97
CA ALA A 225 -0.98 15.85 3.17
C ALA A 225 -2.03 16.74 3.87
N ARG A 226 -1.63 17.72 4.70
CA ARG A 226 -2.58 18.66 5.31
C ARG A 226 -3.29 19.45 4.22
N LYS A 227 -4.63 19.46 4.30
CA LYS A 227 -5.45 20.37 3.48
C LYS A 227 -4.90 21.79 3.61
N CYS A 228 -4.53 22.37 2.52
CA CYS A 228 -4.08 23.73 2.49
C CYS A 228 -4.75 24.52 1.37
N MET A 229 -4.87 25.80 1.58
CA MET A 229 -5.23 26.76 0.52
C MET A 229 -3.96 27.37 -0.03
N SER A 230 -3.66 27.15 -1.30
CA SER A 230 -2.61 27.91 -2.01
C SER A 230 -3.17 29.27 -2.35
N LEU A 231 -2.57 30.30 -1.75
CA LEU A 231 -2.91 31.68 -1.96
C LEU A 231 -1.85 32.31 -2.88
N ARG A 232 -2.28 32.78 -4.05
CA ARG A 232 -1.44 33.59 -4.91
C ARG A 232 -1.80 35.06 -4.73
N VAL A 233 -0.83 35.86 -4.30
CA VAL A 233 -1.00 37.27 -3.95
C VAL A 233 -0.09 38.16 -4.77
N SER A 234 -0.33 39.48 -4.73
CA SER A 234 0.56 40.45 -5.39
C SER A 234 1.94 40.52 -4.72
N ASP A 235 2.00 40.34 -3.39
CA ASP A 235 3.21 40.32 -2.56
C ASP A 235 2.94 39.62 -1.24
N THR A 236 3.84 38.77 -0.79
CA THR A 236 3.71 38.04 0.48
C THR A 236 4.15 38.89 1.69
N VAL A 237 4.94 39.93 1.52
CA VAL A 237 5.45 40.80 2.61
C VAL A 237 4.29 41.38 3.44
N PRO A 238 3.26 42.04 2.86
CA PRO A 238 2.13 42.54 3.63
C PRO A 238 1.15 41.44 4.08
N LEU A 239 1.15 40.26 3.48
CA LEU A 239 0.29 39.12 3.86
C LEU A 239 0.72 38.50 5.17
N VAL A 240 2.02 38.30 5.41
CA VAL A 240 2.57 37.59 6.58
C VAL A 240 2.06 38.20 7.89
N PRO A 241 2.16 39.51 8.17
CA PRO A 241 1.64 40.09 9.42
C PRO A 241 0.13 39.93 9.60
N VAL A 242 -0.64 39.84 8.51
CA VAL A 242 -2.08 39.59 8.57
C VAL A 242 -2.36 38.16 9.02
N LEU A 243 -1.66 37.18 8.46
CA LEU A 243 -1.80 35.77 8.85
C LEU A 243 -1.37 35.52 10.29
N ASP A 244 -0.29 36.16 10.72
CA ASP A 244 0.19 36.09 12.13
C ASP A 244 -0.86 36.65 13.10
N ARG A 245 -1.46 37.80 12.79
CA ARG A 245 -2.53 38.39 13.59
C ARG A 245 -3.77 37.53 13.67
N LEU A 246 -4.11 36.81 12.60
CA LEU A 246 -5.22 35.87 12.54
C LEU A 246 -4.91 34.53 13.23
N GLY A 247 -3.68 34.31 13.70
CA GLY A 247 -3.23 33.06 14.30
C GLY A 247 -3.25 31.88 13.30
N ALA A 248 -3.08 32.18 12.02
CA ALA A 248 -3.12 31.18 10.97
C ALA A 248 -1.78 30.43 10.87
N GLU A 249 -1.87 29.11 10.62
CA GLU A 249 -0.70 28.28 10.29
C GLU A 249 -0.46 28.34 8.78
N TYR A 250 0.73 28.75 8.34
CA TYR A 250 1.05 28.94 6.92
C TYR A 250 2.53 28.67 6.63
N THR A 251 2.84 28.50 5.34
CA THR A 251 4.22 28.43 4.81
C THR A 251 4.35 29.33 3.57
N VAL A 252 5.33 30.23 3.56
CA VAL A 252 5.66 31.06 2.41
C VAL A 252 6.45 30.20 1.41
N ILE A 253 5.94 30.06 0.20
CA ILE A 253 6.56 29.27 -0.89
C ILE A 253 7.44 30.17 -1.76
N SER A 254 6.96 31.38 -2.07
CA SER A 254 7.67 32.36 -2.90
C SER A 254 7.23 33.77 -2.54
N GLY A 255 7.80 34.79 -3.19
CA GLY A 255 7.41 36.21 -2.97
C GLY A 255 5.94 36.51 -3.30
N ASN A 256 5.21 35.61 -3.93
CA ASN A 256 3.81 35.81 -4.32
C ASN A 256 2.93 34.59 -4.05
N GLU A 257 3.41 33.55 -3.34
CA GLU A 257 2.66 32.35 -3.06
C GLU A 257 2.85 31.89 -1.61
N VAL A 258 1.72 31.58 -0.93
CA VAL A 258 1.66 31.09 0.43
C VAL A 258 0.72 29.90 0.51
N LYS A 259 1.13 28.84 1.19
CA LYS A 259 0.25 27.73 1.62
C LYS A 259 -0.32 28.04 2.99
N LEU A 260 -1.64 28.11 3.09
CA LEU A 260 -2.39 28.35 4.32
C LEU A 260 -3.03 27.04 4.79
N TYR A 261 -2.67 26.57 5.99
CA TYR A 261 -3.17 25.31 6.56
C TYR A 261 -4.38 25.50 7.47
N THR A 262 -4.62 26.72 7.94
CA THR A 262 -5.81 27.07 8.72
C THR A 262 -6.96 27.34 7.77
N PRO A 263 -8.09 26.58 7.81
CA PRO A 263 -9.24 26.86 6.98
C PRO A 263 -9.80 28.27 7.27
N MET A 264 -9.92 29.09 6.25
CA MET A 264 -10.41 30.46 6.39
C MET A 264 -11.30 30.83 5.19
N PRO A 265 -12.44 31.49 5.41
CA PRO A 265 -13.27 31.96 4.31
C PRO A 265 -12.53 32.96 3.43
N VAL A 266 -12.61 32.78 2.12
CA VAL A 266 -11.91 33.64 1.13
C VAL A 266 -12.31 35.10 1.26
N CYS A 267 -13.56 35.41 1.64
CA CYS A 267 -14.04 36.77 1.86
C CYS A 267 -13.28 37.46 3.03
N VAL A 268 -13.05 36.73 4.13
CA VAL A 268 -12.29 37.28 5.28
C VAL A 268 -10.86 37.58 4.87
N LEU A 269 -10.22 36.66 4.14
CA LEU A 269 -8.87 36.88 3.60
C LEU A 269 -8.82 38.08 2.66
N SER A 270 -9.80 38.20 1.75
CA SER A 270 -9.86 39.30 0.78
C SER A 270 -10.02 40.66 1.45
N ASP A 271 -10.88 40.75 2.47
CA ASP A 271 -11.13 41.98 3.21
C ASP A 271 -9.89 42.44 3.99
N GLU A 272 -9.27 41.51 4.72
CA GLU A 272 -8.05 41.78 5.49
C GLU A 272 -6.86 42.19 4.59
N LEU A 273 -6.68 41.52 3.45
CA LEU A 273 -5.62 41.81 2.49
C LEU A 273 -5.83 43.18 1.81
N SER A 274 -7.07 43.54 1.53
CA SER A 274 -7.40 44.85 0.94
C SER A 274 -6.99 45.99 1.87
N GLY A 275 -7.13 45.81 3.18
CA GLY A 275 -6.72 46.77 4.21
C GLY A 275 -5.20 47.06 4.27
N VAL A 276 -4.38 46.14 3.77
CA VAL A 276 -2.90 46.27 3.72
C VAL A 276 -2.34 46.46 2.32
N GLY A 277 -3.22 46.71 1.33
CA GLY A 277 -2.81 46.94 -0.06
C GLY A 277 -2.33 45.70 -0.81
N CYS A 278 -2.55 44.51 -0.27
CA CYS A 278 -2.24 43.23 -0.90
C CYS A 278 -3.45 42.73 -1.68
N ARG A 279 -3.24 42.29 -2.92
CA ARG A 279 -4.32 41.73 -3.76
C ARG A 279 -4.24 40.20 -3.77
N LEU A 280 -5.36 39.56 -3.49
CA LEU A 280 -5.53 38.14 -3.69
C LEU A 280 -5.76 37.87 -5.19
N LEU A 281 -4.83 37.16 -5.84
CA LEU A 281 -4.86 36.92 -7.29
C LEU A 281 -5.51 35.57 -7.61
N ASN A 282 -5.29 34.58 -6.78
CA ASN A 282 -5.88 33.25 -6.93
C ASN A 282 -5.93 32.54 -5.57
N VAL A 283 -6.95 31.70 -5.40
CA VAL A 283 -7.08 30.76 -4.28
C VAL A 283 -7.38 29.41 -4.85
N THR A 284 -6.56 28.42 -4.51
CA THR A 284 -6.78 27.04 -4.92
C THR A 284 -6.79 26.20 -3.65
N GLU A 285 -7.90 25.53 -3.37
CA GLU A 285 -7.91 24.50 -2.35
C GLU A 285 -7.11 23.31 -2.88
N GLN A 286 -6.03 22.98 -2.21
CA GLN A 286 -5.26 21.78 -2.47
C GLN A 286 -5.68 20.74 -1.42
N ASP A 287 -6.53 19.82 -1.83
CA ASP A 287 -6.61 18.52 -1.17
C ASP A 287 -5.33 17.79 -1.57
N GLU A 288 -4.33 17.80 -0.69
CA GLU A 288 -3.18 16.91 -0.88
C GLU A 288 -3.67 15.48 -0.63
N SER A 289 -4.38 14.94 -1.62
CA SER A 289 -4.70 13.52 -1.68
C SER A 289 -3.39 12.74 -1.81
N LEU A 290 -3.41 11.51 -1.39
CA LEU A 290 -2.29 10.57 -1.60
C LEU A 290 -1.84 10.56 -3.07
N GLU A 291 -2.78 10.82 -3.99
CA GLU A 291 -2.52 10.94 -5.43
C GLU A 291 -1.72 12.18 -5.78
N SER A 292 -2.06 13.34 -5.20
CA SER A 292 -1.31 14.58 -5.39
C SER A 292 0.12 14.44 -4.87
N PHE A 293 0.29 13.88 -3.66
CA PHE A 293 1.59 13.58 -3.08
C PHE A 293 2.43 12.64 -3.98
N TYR A 294 1.81 11.58 -4.50
CA TYR A 294 2.49 10.66 -5.41
C TYR A 294 2.88 11.34 -6.74
N MET A 295 2.01 12.19 -7.28
CA MET A 295 2.31 12.93 -8.50
C MET A 295 3.44 13.94 -8.31
N GLU A 296 3.53 14.61 -7.16
CA GLU A 296 4.66 15.48 -6.81
C GLU A 296 5.97 14.69 -6.70
N LEU A 297 5.95 13.53 -6.04
CA LEU A 297 7.12 12.64 -5.96
C LEU A 297 7.64 12.23 -7.34
N LEU A 298 6.75 11.98 -8.30
CA LEU A 298 7.13 11.62 -9.67
C LEU A 298 7.47 12.82 -10.56
N GLY A 299 6.91 14.00 -10.27
CA GLY A 299 7.12 15.25 -11.03
C GLY A 299 8.41 15.98 -10.66
N GLY A 300 8.85 15.86 -9.40
CA GLY A 300 10.05 16.52 -8.89
C GLY A 300 11.37 16.00 -9.48
N GLU A 301 11.39 14.76 -9.99
CA GLU A 301 12.59 14.18 -10.63
C GLU A 301 12.75 14.54 -12.11
N ARG A 302 11.77 15.19 -12.75
CA ARG A 302 11.85 15.58 -14.18
C ARG A 302 12.46 16.96 -14.45
N HIS A 303 12.82 17.71 -13.39
CA HIS A 303 13.40 19.05 -13.49
C HIS A 303 14.75 19.23 -12.79
N ALA A 304 15.49 18.15 -12.53
CA ALA A 304 16.86 18.20 -12.03
C ALA A 304 17.87 17.71 -13.06
#